data_7b7b81a560986e8a5fef1e5f6872b74f
#
_entry.id   7b7b81a560986e8a5fef1e5f6872b74f
#
_cell.length_a   1.000
_cell.length_b   1.000
_cell.length_c   1.000
_cell.angle_alpha   90.00
_cell.angle_beta   90.00
_cell.angle_gamma   90.00
#
_symmetry.space_group_name_H-M   'P 1'
#
loop_
_entity.id
_entity.type
_entity.pdbx_description
1 polymer ?
#
loop_
_entity_poly.entity_id
_entity_poly.type
_entity_poly.pdbx_seq_one_letter_code
_entity_poly.pdbx_strand_id
1 'polypeptide(L)'
;MGEVSFFYYEEKPYILEENGSAKRLFVYKDKLGKADDYFSSYGERSVRGNLWKGFSSDGGNLAQEGGVSFRNGKKPLRLIKQLIDSVTSNDNSNITVLDFFAGSGTTGHAVAQLNAEDGGKRRYILCTNNENNICEEVTYQRLKNIQTDLPH
;
A
#
# COMPACT_ATOMS: atom_id res chain seq x y z
N MET A 1 -15.58 38.83 -15.74
CA MET A 1 -14.95 38.04 -14.66
C MET A 1 -15.09 38.90 -13.41
N GLY A 2 -15.87 38.44 -12.43
CA GLY A 2 -16.04 39.16 -11.16
C GLY A 2 -14.75 39.16 -10.37
N GLU A 3 -14.43 40.26 -9.71
CA GLU A 3 -13.29 40.34 -8.77
C GLU A 3 -13.56 39.38 -7.60
N VAL A 4 -12.63 38.45 -7.38
CA VAL A 4 -12.67 37.54 -6.25
C VAL A 4 -11.80 38.15 -5.15
N SER A 5 -12.42 38.53 -4.03
CA SER A 5 -11.70 39.06 -2.88
C SER A 5 -11.24 37.94 -1.95
N PHE A 6 -9.95 37.95 -1.60
CA PHE A 6 -9.36 37.01 -0.65
C PHE A 6 -9.04 37.72 0.66
N PHE A 7 -9.21 37.04 1.77
CA PHE A 7 -8.73 37.49 3.07
C PHE A 7 -8.25 36.33 3.93
N TYR A 8 -7.45 36.62 4.92
CA TYR A 8 -6.96 35.65 5.89
C TYR A 8 -7.62 35.91 7.24
N TYR A 9 -8.12 34.84 7.84
CA TYR A 9 -8.60 34.83 9.21
C TYR A 9 -7.98 33.67 9.96
N GLU A 10 -7.34 33.91 11.12
CA GLU A 10 -6.59 32.88 11.87
C GLU A 10 -5.62 32.10 10.98
N GLU A 11 -4.85 32.79 10.18
CA GLU A 11 -3.88 32.23 9.22
C GLU A 11 -4.49 31.34 8.13
N LYS A 12 -5.80 31.28 8.01
CA LYS A 12 -6.52 30.49 7.01
C LYS A 12 -7.06 31.40 5.91
N PRO A 13 -6.91 31.05 4.64
CA PRO A 13 -7.43 31.82 3.52
C PRO A 13 -8.93 31.60 3.34
N TYR A 14 -9.63 32.67 3.02
CA TYR A 14 -11.05 32.68 2.70
C TYR A 14 -11.31 33.45 1.41
N ILE A 15 -12.36 33.06 0.70
CA ILE A 15 -12.95 33.84 -0.40
C ILE A 15 -14.21 34.50 0.12
N LEU A 16 -14.40 35.78 -0.24
CA LEU A 16 -15.66 36.47 -0.09
C LEU A 16 -16.48 36.26 -1.35
N GLU A 17 -17.63 35.61 -1.23
CA GLU A 17 -18.58 35.43 -2.32
C GLU A 17 -19.41 36.70 -2.54
N GLU A 18 -19.96 36.92 -3.75
CA GLU A 18 -20.76 38.09 -4.09
C GLU A 18 -22.00 38.28 -3.18
N ASN A 19 -22.48 37.23 -2.58
CA ASN A 19 -23.57 37.24 -1.61
C ASN A 19 -23.16 37.70 -0.20
N GLY A 20 -21.89 38.07 -0.01
CA GLY A 20 -21.32 38.48 1.29
C GLY A 20 -20.95 37.32 2.21
N SER A 21 -21.11 36.05 1.77
CA SER A 21 -20.67 34.93 2.57
C SER A 21 -19.17 34.68 2.42
N ALA A 22 -18.53 34.28 3.51
CA ALA A 22 -17.12 33.90 3.53
C ALA A 22 -16.99 32.38 3.41
N LYS A 23 -16.34 31.91 2.36
CA LYS A 23 -16.06 30.51 2.15
C LYS A 23 -14.59 30.24 2.41
N ARG A 24 -14.30 29.33 3.34
CA ARG A 24 -12.94 28.92 3.61
C ARG A 24 -12.32 28.27 2.38
N LEU A 25 -11.22 28.83 1.91
CA LEU A 25 -10.36 28.17 0.95
C LEU A 25 -9.54 27.12 1.70
N PHE A 26 -9.79 25.88 1.41
CA PHE A 26 -8.84 24.85 1.78
C PHE A 26 -7.69 24.94 0.78
N VAL A 27 -6.53 25.40 1.27
CA VAL A 27 -5.32 25.30 0.46
C VAL A 27 -5.15 23.84 0.08
N TYR A 28 -4.92 23.57 -1.18
CA TYR A 28 -4.79 22.21 -1.72
C TYR A 28 -3.78 21.38 -0.91
N LYS A 29 -2.76 22.04 -0.37
CA LYS A 29 -1.77 21.47 0.55
C LYS A 29 -2.38 20.83 1.81
N ASP A 30 -3.44 21.40 2.37
CA ASP A 30 -4.05 20.89 3.63
C ASP A 30 -4.93 19.65 3.37
N LYS A 31 -5.34 19.45 2.12
CA LYS A 31 -6.09 18.29 1.67
C LYS A 31 -5.21 17.20 1.06
N LEU A 32 -3.97 17.57 0.68
CA LEU A 32 -3.03 16.62 0.12
C LEU A 32 -2.40 15.80 1.24
N GLY A 33 -2.44 14.53 1.08
CA GLY A 33 -1.71 13.60 1.89
C GLY A 33 -1.06 12.54 1.02
N LYS A 34 -0.13 11.79 1.59
CA LYS A 34 0.43 10.64 0.90
C LYS A 34 -0.73 9.73 0.48
N ALA A 35 -0.88 9.50 -0.82
CA ALA A 35 -1.94 8.66 -1.33
C ALA A 35 -1.66 7.20 -0.96
N ASP A 36 -2.72 6.47 -0.66
CA ASP A 36 -2.62 5.03 -0.37
C ASP A 36 -2.43 4.18 -1.62
N ASP A 37 -2.48 4.79 -2.79
CA ASP A 37 -2.16 4.12 -4.03
C ASP A 37 -0.68 4.32 -4.34
N TYR A 38 -0.03 3.29 -4.82
CA TYR A 38 1.39 3.31 -5.17
C TYR A 38 1.71 4.15 -6.42
N PHE A 39 0.72 4.77 -7.02
CA PHE A 39 0.86 5.51 -8.28
C PHE A 39 0.95 7.02 -8.10
N SER A 40 0.47 7.55 -6.98
CA SER A 40 0.60 8.97 -6.71
C SER A 40 1.08 9.21 -5.28
N SER A 41 2.09 10.07 -5.15
CA SER A 41 2.68 10.41 -3.86
C SER A 41 1.78 11.30 -3.01
N TYR A 42 0.90 12.05 -3.66
CA TYR A 42 0.01 13.02 -3.02
C TYR A 42 -1.36 13.03 -3.70
N GLY A 43 -2.40 13.06 -2.91
CA GLY A 43 -3.78 13.13 -3.38
C GLY A 43 -4.74 13.58 -2.29
N GLU A 44 -5.99 13.83 -2.64
CA GLU A 44 -7.04 14.11 -1.68
C GLU A 44 -7.28 12.87 -0.81
N ARG A 45 -7.20 13.03 0.50
CA ARG A 45 -7.43 11.93 1.44
C ARG A 45 -8.91 11.78 1.74
N SER A 46 -9.39 10.57 1.63
CA SER A 46 -10.66 10.14 2.18
C SER A 46 -10.46 8.97 3.13
N VAL A 47 -11.36 8.81 4.07
CA VAL A 47 -11.34 7.63 4.93
C VAL A 47 -11.57 6.40 4.06
N ARG A 48 -10.65 5.43 4.17
CA ARG A 48 -10.77 4.18 3.43
C ARG A 48 -11.92 3.35 4.02
N GLY A 49 -12.91 3.04 3.17
CA GLY A 49 -14.00 2.14 3.52
C GLY A 49 -13.59 0.67 3.42
N ASN A 50 -14.57 -0.21 3.56
CA ASN A 50 -14.41 -1.66 3.41
C ASN A 50 -14.29 -2.13 1.95
N LEU A 51 -14.54 -1.25 0.98
CA LEU A 51 -14.39 -1.56 -0.44
C LEU A 51 -13.06 -1.00 -0.97
N TRP A 52 -12.12 -1.89 -1.19
CA TRP A 52 -10.80 -1.57 -1.73
C TRP A 52 -10.79 -1.81 -3.24
N LYS A 53 -10.65 -0.73 -3.99
CA LYS A 53 -10.66 -0.73 -5.46
C LYS A 53 -9.25 -0.63 -6.02
N GLY A 54 -9.11 -0.89 -7.32
CA GLY A 54 -7.87 -0.61 -8.05
C GLY A 54 -6.87 -1.77 -8.12
N PHE A 55 -7.23 -2.96 -7.62
CA PHE A 55 -6.35 -4.16 -7.71
C PHE A 55 -6.60 -5.03 -8.94
N SER A 56 -7.63 -4.72 -9.73
CA SER A 56 -7.92 -5.47 -10.96
C SER A 56 -6.83 -5.36 -12.02
N SER A 57 -6.12 -4.23 -12.06
CA SER A 57 -4.98 -4.01 -12.95
C SER A 57 -3.77 -4.90 -12.64
N ASP A 58 -3.66 -5.38 -11.41
CA ASP A 58 -2.55 -6.24 -10.99
C ASP A 58 -2.67 -7.66 -11.57
N GLY A 59 -3.86 -8.02 -12.07
CA GLY A 59 -4.15 -9.37 -12.62
C GLY A 59 -3.30 -9.76 -13.82
N GLY A 60 -2.82 -8.79 -14.62
CA GLY A 60 -2.08 -9.06 -15.84
C GLY A 60 -0.76 -9.81 -15.63
N ASN A 61 -0.03 -9.52 -14.57
CA ASN A 61 1.26 -10.15 -14.24
C ASN A 61 1.24 -11.00 -12.97
N LEU A 62 0.09 -11.12 -12.34
CA LEU A 62 -0.04 -11.78 -11.05
C LEU A 62 0.49 -13.23 -11.07
N ALA A 63 0.24 -13.97 -12.16
CA ALA A 63 0.69 -15.34 -12.31
C ALA A 63 2.21 -15.50 -12.26
N GLN A 64 2.98 -14.47 -12.64
CA GLN A 64 4.45 -14.47 -12.67
C GLN A 64 5.08 -13.64 -11.54
N GLU A 65 4.27 -13.00 -10.70
CA GLU A 65 4.74 -12.14 -9.63
C GLU A 65 5.68 -12.89 -8.66
N GLY A 66 6.83 -12.29 -8.33
CA GLY A 66 7.86 -12.89 -7.50
C GLY A 66 8.71 -13.94 -8.23
N GLY A 67 8.73 -13.95 -9.56
CA GLY A 67 9.56 -14.84 -10.38
C GLY A 67 9.15 -16.31 -10.32
N VAL A 68 7.93 -16.61 -9.88
CA VAL A 68 7.39 -17.97 -9.82
C VAL A 68 6.07 -18.07 -10.57
N SER A 69 5.90 -19.13 -11.36
CA SER A 69 4.66 -19.36 -12.09
C SER A 69 3.61 -20.03 -11.19
N PHE A 70 2.51 -19.32 -10.93
CA PHE A 70 1.39 -19.87 -10.17
C PHE A 70 0.09 -19.19 -10.64
N ARG A 71 -0.69 -19.90 -11.46
CA ARG A 71 -1.81 -19.32 -12.20
C ARG A 71 -3.01 -18.94 -11.34
N ASN A 72 -3.32 -19.74 -10.33
CA ASN A 72 -4.55 -19.58 -9.56
C ASN A 72 -4.23 -19.40 -8.08
N GLY A 73 -4.87 -18.40 -7.45
CA GLY A 73 -4.82 -18.24 -6.00
C GLY A 73 -3.78 -17.25 -5.47
N LYS A 74 -2.87 -16.70 -6.29
CA LYS A 74 -2.01 -15.60 -5.86
C LYS A 74 -2.84 -14.37 -5.48
N LYS A 75 -2.45 -13.73 -4.40
CA LYS A 75 -2.97 -12.42 -4.03
C LYS A 75 -2.01 -11.34 -4.54
N PRO A 76 -2.51 -10.19 -5.02
CA PRO A 76 -1.65 -9.10 -5.45
C PRO A 76 -0.71 -8.65 -4.33
N LEU A 77 0.57 -8.54 -4.62
CA LEU A 77 1.58 -8.10 -3.67
C LEU A 77 1.22 -6.73 -3.08
N ARG A 78 0.77 -5.82 -3.92
CA ARG A 78 0.34 -4.47 -3.53
C ARG A 78 -0.79 -4.49 -2.49
N LEU A 79 -1.77 -5.40 -2.62
CA LEU A 79 -2.84 -5.54 -1.65
C LEU A 79 -2.30 -5.96 -0.28
N ILE A 80 -1.44 -6.98 -0.25
CA ILE A 80 -0.87 -7.49 1.01
C ILE A 80 0.04 -6.44 1.65
N LYS A 81 0.84 -5.73 0.85
CA LYS A 81 1.64 -4.60 1.35
C LYS A 81 0.80 -3.53 2.03
N GLN A 82 -0.29 -3.09 1.39
CA GLN A 82 -1.18 -2.09 1.97
C GLN A 82 -1.86 -2.57 3.25
N LEU A 83 -2.24 -3.84 3.33
CA LEU A 83 -2.79 -4.43 4.55
C LEU A 83 -1.77 -4.39 5.69
N ILE A 84 -0.55 -4.84 5.45
CA ILE A 84 0.52 -4.83 6.46
C ILE A 84 0.84 -3.39 6.85
N ASP A 85 1.05 -2.49 5.90
CA ASP A 85 1.38 -1.08 6.16
C ASP A 85 0.28 -0.38 6.97
N SER A 86 -0.99 -0.64 6.70
CA SER A 86 -2.12 -0.04 7.42
C SER A 86 -2.13 -0.33 8.93
N VAL A 87 -1.59 -1.47 9.34
CA VAL A 87 -1.53 -1.88 10.76
C VAL A 87 -0.15 -1.67 11.40
N THR A 88 0.87 -1.35 10.59
CA THR A 88 2.27 -1.25 11.03
C THR A 88 2.90 0.13 10.83
N SER A 89 2.19 1.06 10.22
CA SER A 89 2.71 2.38 9.78
C SER A 89 3.31 3.26 10.87
N ASN A 90 3.02 3.00 12.14
CA ASN A 90 3.52 3.78 13.27
C ASN A 90 4.67 3.12 14.04
N ASP A 91 4.97 1.85 13.77
CA ASP A 91 6.05 1.12 14.43
C ASP A 91 6.64 0.05 13.49
N ASN A 92 7.68 0.43 12.77
CA ASN A 92 8.35 -0.42 11.78
C ASN A 92 9.33 -1.42 12.39
N SER A 93 9.53 -1.41 13.70
CA SER A 93 10.77 -1.96 14.24
C SER A 93 10.75 -3.44 14.63
N ASN A 94 9.60 -4.02 15.03
CA ASN A 94 9.63 -5.38 15.61
C ASN A 94 8.36 -6.22 15.40
N ILE A 95 7.66 -5.99 14.32
CA ILE A 95 6.42 -6.70 14.04
C ILE A 95 6.72 -8.05 13.41
N THR A 96 5.98 -9.08 13.84
CA THR A 96 5.98 -10.40 13.21
C THR A 96 4.63 -10.64 12.55
N VAL A 97 4.64 -10.83 11.24
CA VAL A 97 3.47 -11.17 10.44
C VAL A 97 3.35 -12.68 10.36
N LEU A 98 2.23 -13.23 10.78
CA LEU A 98 1.96 -14.66 10.73
C LEU A 98 0.90 -14.95 9.69
N ASP A 99 1.20 -15.87 8.77
CA ASP A 99 0.28 -16.33 7.73
C ASP A 99 0.17 -17.86 7.75
N PHE A 100 -0.98 -18.36 8.16
CA PHE A 100 -1.25 -19.79 8.26
C PHE A 100 -1.57 -20.46 6.93
N PHE A 101 -1.82 -19.68 5.89
CA PHE A 101 -2.19 -20.15 4.55
C PHE A 101 -1.32 -19.46 3.51
N ALA A 102 -0.02 -19.58 3.66
CA ALA A 102 0.98 -18.84 2.88
C ALA A 102 0.81 -18.96 1.35
N GLY A 103 0.26 -20.07 0.88
CA GLY A 103 0.04 -20.30 -0.54
C GLY A 103 1.30 -20.04 -1.35
N SER A 104 1.27 -19.04 -2.22
CA SER A 104 2.43 -18.66 -3.03
C SER A 104 3.47 -17.77 -2.31
N GLY A 105 3.34 -17.54 -0.99
CA GLY A 105 4.31 -16.76 -0.22
C GLY A 105 4.23 -15.24 -0.41
N THR A 106 3.09 -14.71 -0.84
CA THR A 106 2.92 -13.26 -1.09
C THR A 106 3.17 -12.44 0.17
N THR A 107 2.77 -12.93 1.34
CA THR A 107 2.97 -12.25 2.62
C THR A 107 4.45 -12.06 2.95
N GLY A 108 5.27 -13.10 2.76
CA GLY A 108 6.72 -12.99 2.98
C GLY A 108 7.37 -12.00 2.01
N HIS A 109 6.97 -12.02 0.74
CA HIS A 109 7.42 -11.05 -0.26
C HIS A 109 7.02 -9.61 0.12
N ALA A 110 5.79 -9.40 0.56
CA ALA A 110 5.31 -8.08 0.98
C ALA A 110 6.12 -7.52 2.18
N VAL A 111 6.40 -8.35 3.19
CA VAL A 111 7.22 -7.96 4.33
C VAL A 111 8.64 -7.60 3.92
N ALA A 112 9.28 -8.44 3.08
CA ALA A 112 10.63 -8.18 2.60
C ALA A 112 10.71 -6.86 1.82
N GLN A 113 9.74 -6.61 0.94
CA GLN A 113 9.70 -5.39 0.15
C GLN A 113 9.43 -4.14 1.01
N LEU A 114 8.52 -4.20 1.98
CA LEU A 114 8.31 -3.10 2.92
C LEU A 114 9.58 -2.76 3.71
N ASN A 115 10.28 -3.79 4.19
CA ASN A 115 11.55 -3.57 4.89
C ASN A 115 12.61 -2.91 4.00
N ALA A 116 12.68 -3.30 2.72
CA ALA A 116 13.60 -2.67 1.77
C ALA A 116 13.23 -1.20 1.47
N GLU A 117 11.94 -0.87 1.45
CA GLU A 117 11.45 0.48 1.14
C GLU A 117 11.62 1.47 2.30
N ASP A 118 11.42 1.02 3.54
CA ASP A 118 11.40 1.90 4.72
C ASP A 118 12.51 1.61 5.76
N GLY A 119 13.37 0.62 5.49
CA GLY A 119 14.41 0.20 6.42
C GLY A 119 13.89 -0.55 7.66
N GLY A 120 12.65 -1.00 7.64
CA GLY A 120 12.00 -1.73 8.72
C GLY A 120 12.64 -3.09 9.00
N LYS A 121 12.32 -3.66 10.16
CA LYS A 121 12.82 -4.98 10.61
C LYS A 121 11.66 -5.95 10.90
N ARG A 122 10.61 -5.85 10.11
CA ARG A 122 9.48 -6.78 10.21
C ARG A 122 9.93 -8.20 9.91
N ARG A 123 9.36 -9.14 10.60
CA ARG A 123 9.57 -10.57 10.41
C ARG A 123 8.30 -11.22 9.90
N TYR A 124 8.41 -12.38 9.30
CA TYR A 124 7.25 -13.18 8.92
C TYR A 124 7.43 -14.65 9.30
N ILE A 125 6.32 -15.31 9.56
CA ILE A 125 6.20 -16.75 9.74
C ILE A 125 5.13 -17.23 8.76
N LEU A 126 5.51 -18.14 7.88
CA LEU A 126 4.62 -18.68 6.86
C LEU A 126 4.39 -20.17 7.13
N CYS A 127 3.11 -20.56 7.12
CA CYS A 127 2.72 -21.96 7.25
C CYS A 127 1.94 -22.38 6.01
N THR A 128 2.23 -23.56 5.47
CA THR A 128 1.51 -24.16 4.35
C THR A 128 1.55 -25.68 4.45
N ASN A 129 0.54 -26.34 3.89
CA ASN A 129 0.41 -27.79 3.92
C ASN A 129 1.20 -28.52 2.84
N ASN A 130 1.96 -27.81 2.02
CA ASN A 130 2.71 -28.34 0.87
C ASN A 130 1.86 -29.15 -0.15
N GLU A 131 0.56 -28.88 -0.22
CA GLU A 131 -0.30 -29.50 -1.23
C GLU A 131 0.20 -29.17 -2.63
N ASN A 132 0.28 -30.18 -3.50
CA ASN A 132 0.87 -30.07 -4.85
C ASN A 132 2.28 -29.47 -4.86
N ASN A 133 3.09 -29.74 -3.85
CA ASN A 133 4.46 -29.21 -3.67
C ASN A 133 4.56 -27.69 -3.65
N ILE A 134 3.48 -26.98 -3.31
CA ILE A 134 3.43 -25.51 -3.34
C ILE A 134 4.50 -24.88 -2.46
N CYS A 135 4.84 -25.51 -1.33
CA CYS A 135 5.87 -25.00 -0.43
C CYS A 135 7.24 -24.97 -1.12
N GLU A 136 7.63 -26.06 -1.74
CA GLU A 136 8.97 -26.24 -2.30
C GLU A 136 9.11 -25.57 -3.67
N GLU A 137 8.12 -25.73 -4.53
CA GLU A 137 8.19 -25.29 -5.92
C GLU A 137 7.75 -23.82 -6.12
N VAL A 138 6.92 -23.29 -5.24
CA VAL A 138 6.39 -21.93 -5.37
C VAL A 138 6.82 -21.02 -4.23
N THR A 139 6.44 -21.36 -2.99
CA THR A 139 6.65 -20.47 -1.85
C THR A 139 8.14 -20.26 -1.59
N TYR A 140 8.90 -21.35 -1.47
CA TYR A 140 10.34 -21.28 -1.23
C TYR A 140 11.09 -20.61 -2.38
N GLN A 141 10.76 -20.93 -3.62
CA GLN A 141 11.41 -20.32 -4.78
C GLN A 141 11.13 -18.81 -4.85
N ARG A 142 9.90 -18.39 -4.58
CA ARG A 142 9.56 -16.96 -4.50
C ARG A 142 10.40 -16.25 -3.44
N LEU A 143 10.48 -16.81 -2.23
CA LEU A 143 11.25 -16.21 -1.13
C LEU A 143 12.74 -16.18 -1.45
N LYS A 144 13.26 -17.18 -2.13
CA LYS A 144 14.65 -17.22 -2.60
C LYS A 144 14.91 -16.11 -3.64
N ASN A 145 14.02 -15.97 -4.63
CA ASN A 145 14.17 -14.96 -5.68
C ASN A 145 14.22 -13.54 -5.09
N ILE A 146 13.30 -13.22 -4.17
CA ILE A 146 13.27 -11.88 -3.58
C ILE A 146 14.49 -11.56 -2.70
N GLN A 147 15.18 -12.56 -2.15
CA GLN A 147 16.42 -12.34 -1.39
C GLN A 147 17.61 -11.98 -2.30
N THR A 148 17.59 -12.43 -3.55
CA THR A 148 18.65 -12.13 -4.52
C THR A 148 18.40 -10.81 -5.24
N ASP A 149 17.14 -10.40 -5.38
CA ASP A 149 16.74 -9.22 -6.16
C ASP A 149 16.61 -7.94 -5.32
N LEU A 150 16.55 -8.05 -4.00
CA LEU A 150 16.53 -6.90 -3.10
C LEU A 150 17.96 -6.43 -2.81
N PRO A 151 18.25 -5.12 -2.91
CA PRO A 151 19.53 -4.58 -2.50
C PRO A 151 19.77 -4.87 -1.01
N HIS A 152 20.94 -5.40 -0.70
CA HIS A 152 21.40 -5.67 0.67
C HIS A 152 21.76 -4.39 1.40
#